data_b37106d7669f019c0cd1df7ba1d4800c
#
_entry.id   b37106d7669f019c0cd1df7ba1d4800c
#
_cell.length_a   1.000
_cell.length_b   1.000
_cell.length_c   1.000
_cell.angle_alpha   90.00
_cell.angle_beta   90.00
_cell.angle_gamma   90.00
#
_symmetry.space_group_name_H-M   'P 1'
#
loop_
_entity.id
_entity.type
_entity.pdbx_description
1 polymer ?
#
loop_
_entity_poly.entity_id
_entity_poly.type
_entity_poly.pdbx_seq_one_letter_code
_entity_poly.pdbx_strand_id
1 'polypeptide(L)'
;MELSRVVRAGGGVVWRHGPGGLEVLLIHRPRYGDWSFPKGKADRGESDEEAAVREVEEEVGLRLVLGPELQSTRYRDSKGRKKIVRYWAMELPYGGKEPFAGDGVDEVRWVDFDEAGRHLTWERDLVVLDSLPVEQLV
;
A
#
# COMPACT_ATOMS: atom_id res chain seq x y z
N MET A 1 1.76 34.74 0.67
CA MET A 1 1.91 33.80 -0.44
C MET A 1 1.71 32.37 0.04
N GLU A 2 0.92 31.65 -0.69
CA GLU A 2 0.67 30.27 -0.37
C GLU A 2 1.86 29.39 -0.76
N LEU A 3 2.44 28.74 0.22
CA LEU A 3 3.45 27.73 -0.07
C LEU A 3 2.74 26.45 -0.51
N SER A 4 3.36 25.72 -1.41
CA SER A 4 2.77 24.49 -1.91
C SER A 4 2.51 23.55 -0.73
N ARG A 5 1.27 23.16 -0.59
CA ARG A 5 0.90 22.15 0.39
C ARG A 5 1.37 20.79 -0.06
N VAL A 6 1.90 20.05 0.89
CA VAL A 6 2.22 18.65 0.66
C VAL A 6 1.02 17.82 1.14
N VAL A 7 0.46 17.03 0.25
CA VAL A 7 -0.58 16.08 0.60
C VAL A 7 0.09 14.87 1.23
N ARG A 8 -0.26 14.57 2.49
CA ARG A 8 0.26 13.41 3.20
C ARG A 8 -0.69 12.23 3.03
N ALA A 9 -0.11 11.07 2.80
CA ALA A 9 -0.86 9.83 2.67
C ALA A 9 -0.11 8.69 3.34
N GLY A 10 -0.83 7.66 3.72
CA GLY A 10 -0.28 6.45 4.29
C GLY A 10 -0.81 5.22 3.59
N GLY A 11 -0.02 4.18 3.52
CA GLY A 11 -0.41 2.93 2.91
C GLY A 11 0.38 1.75 3.44
N GLY A 12 0.09 0.58 2.89
CA GLY A 12 0.74 -0.63 3.35
C GLY A 12 1.05 -1.60 2.23
N VAL A 13 2.15 -2.33 2.41
CA VAL A 13 2.43 -3.52 1.64
C VAL A 13 2.00 -4.68 2.53
N VAL A 14 0.83 -5.21 2.25
CA VAL A 14 0.28 -6.35 2.97
C VAL A 14 0.93 -7.61 2.42
N TRP A 15 1.49 -8.43 3.30
CA TRP A 15 2.22 -9.61 2.89
C TRP A 15 1.83 -10.82 3.74
N ARG A 16 2.06 -11.99 3.19
CA ARG A 16 1.84 -13.27 3.90
C ARG A 16 2.80 -14.33 3.37
N HIS A 17 2.93 -15.42 4.12
CA HIS A 17 3.60 -16.62 3.64
C HIS A 17 2.58 -17.44 2.84
N GLY A 18 2.80 -17.55 1.54
CA GLY A 18 1.96 -18.35 0.65
C GLY A 18 2.59 -19.69 0.31
N PRO A 19 1.91 -20.53 -0.51
CA PRO A 19 2.42 -21.85 -0.88
C PRO A 19 3.76 -21.83 -1.60
N GLY A 20 4.00 -20.77 -2.40
CA GLY A 20 5.24 -20.64 -3.18
C GLY A 20 6.26 -19.69 -2.57
N GLY A 21 6.01 -19.17 -1.36
CA GLY A 21 6.87 -18.22 -0.70
C GLY A 21 6.13 -16.96 -0.30
N LEU A 22 6.85 -15.86 -0.16
CA LEU A 22 6.28 -14.59 0.26
C LEU A 22 5.39 -14.02 -0.83
N GLU A 23 4.17 -13.63 -0.45
CA GLU A 23 3.20 -12.98 -1.33
C GLU A 23 2.86 -11.60 -0.82
N VAL A 24 2.57 -10.69 -1.74
CA VAL A 24 2.09 -9.34 -1.43
C VAL A 24 0.73 -9.12 -2.06
N LEU A 25 -0.07 -8.25 -1.43
CA LEU A 25 -1.42 -7.95 -1.87
C LEU A 25 -1.43 -6.70 -2.72
N LEU A 26 -1.91 -6.82 -3.95
CA LEU A 26 -2.11 -5.68 -4.84
C LEU A 26 -3.59 -5.39 -4.98
N ILE A 27 -3.92 -4.12 -5.24
CA ILE A 27 -5.28 -3.68 -5.50
C ILE A 27 -5.39 -3.13 -6.91
N HIS A 28 -6.55 -3.32 -7.54
CA HIS A 28 -6.90 -2.67 -8.78
C HIS A 28 -7.91 -1.57 -8.51
N ARG A 29 -7.65 -0.37 -9.06
CA ARG A 29 -8.51 0.80 -8.90
C ARG A 29 -9.16 1.13 -10.24
N PRO A 30 -10.48 0.89 -10.41
CA PRO A 30 -11.13 1.08 -11.71
C PRO A 30 -11.09 2.53 -12.18
N ARG A 31 -11.13 3.50 -11.26
CA ARG A 31 -11.08 4.92 -11.60
C ARG A 31 -9.79 5.28 -12.33
N TYR A 32 -8.67 4.65 -11.96
CA TYR A 32 -7.35 4.93 -12.53
C TYR A 32 -6.88 3.85 -13.48
N GLY A 33 -7.55 2.70 -13.52
CA GLY A 33 -7.14 1.57 -14.33
C GLY A 33 -5.77 1.04 -13.96
N ASP A 34 -5.42 1.07 -12.66
CA ASP A 34 -4.07 0.72 -12.23
C ASP A 34 -4.04 -0.35 -11.13
N TRP A 35 -2.89 -1.00 -11.02
CA TRP A 35 -2.53 -1.90 -9.94
C TRP A 35 -1.53 -1.21 -9.03
N SER A 36 -1.81 -1.21 -7.75
CA SER A 36 -0.99 -0.52 -6.75
C SER A 36 -1.11 -1.19 -5.39
N PHE A 37 -0.42 -0.61 -4.39
CA PHE A 37 -0.62 -0.96 -3.00
C PHE A 37 -1.76 -0.11 -2.41
N PRO A 38 -2.50 -0.64 -1.42
CA PRO A 38 -3.55 0.14 -0.75
C PRO A 38 -2.93 1.34 -0.02
N LYS A 39 -3.54 2.49 -0.21
CA LYS A 39 -3.08 3.76 0.37
C LYS A 39 -4.16 4.81 0.28
N GLY A 40 -4.02 5.87 1.05
CA GLY A 40 -4.90 7.01 0.94
C GLY A 40 -4.45 8.20 1.75
N LYS A 41 -5.11 9.31 1.52
CA LYS A 41 -4.77 10.59 2.11
C LYS A 41 -5.06 10.59 3.61
N ALA A 42 -4.14 11.16 4.40
CA ALA A 42 -4.35 11.35 5.83
C ALA A 42 -5.46 12.37 6.05
N ASP A 43 -6.34 12.07 6.99
CA ASP A 43 -7.38 13.00 7.40
C ASP A 43 -6.75 14.07 8.32
N ARG A 44 -7.48 15.17 8.47
CA ARG A 44 -7.03 16.27 9.33
C ARG A 44 -6.84 15.77 10.75
N GLY A 45 -5.64 16.01 11.30
CA GLY A 45 -5.29 15.56 12.65
C GLY A 45 -4.87 14.10 12.76
N GLU A 46 -4.90 13.38 11.65
CA GLU A 46 -4.49 11.98 11.61
C GLU A 46 -2.99 11.88 11.33
N SER A 47 -2.30 10.98 12.01
CA SER A 47 -0.90 10.70 11.66
C SER A 47 -0.83 9.87 10.39
N ASP A 48 0.34 9.84 9.76
CA ASP A 48 0.55 9.01 8.58
C ASP A 48 0.38 7.53 8.92
N GLU A 49 0.81 7.13 10.13
CA GLU A 49 0.65 5.76 10.63
C GLU A 49 -0.82 5.38 10.75
N GLU A 50 -1.61 6.27 11.36
CA GLU A 50 -3.05 6.05 11.50
C GLU A 50 -3.74 5.99 10.14
N ALA A 51 -3.34 6.87 9.22
CA ALA A 51 -3.86 6.89 7.86
C ALA A 51 -3.56 5.56 7.15
N ALA A 52 -2.36 5.02 7.31
CA ALA A 52 -1.97 3.76 6.68
C ALA A 52 -2.86 2.61 7.15
N VAL A 53 -3.06 2.49 8.46
CA VAL A 53 -3.89 1.41 9.03
C VAL A 53 -5.34 1.55 8.55
N ARG A 54 -5.88 2.77 8.59
CA ARG A 54 -7.27 3.03 8.19
C ARG A 54 -7.50 2.79 6.71
N GLU A 55 -6.62 3.32 5.85
CA GLU A 55 -6.77 3.19 4.40
C GLU A 55 -6.64 1.73 3.94
N VAL A 56 -5.72 0.97 4.52
CA VAL A 56 -5.61 -0.45 4.22
C VAL A 56 -6.90 -1.17 4.61
N GLU A 57 -7.44 -0.87 5.78
CA GLU A 57 -8.71 -1.47 6.21
C GLU A 57 -9.86 -1.12 5.27
N GLU A 58 -9.96 0.15 4.86
CA GLU A 58 -11.02 0.60 3.95
C GLU A 58 -10.92 -0.07 2.58
N GLU A 59 -9.71 -0.27 2.07
CA GLU A 59 -9.50 -0.73 0.70
C GLU A 59 -9.45 -2.25 0.56
N VAL A 60 -8.97 -2.97 1.58
CA VAL A 60 -8.84 -4.44 1.50
C VAL A 60 -9.52 -5.20 2.63
N GLY A 61 -10.16 -4.50 3.56
CA GLY A 61 -10.96 -5.13 4.62
C GLY A 61 -10.14 -5.75 5.75
N LEU A 62 -8.86 -5.41 5.85
CA LEU A 62 -7.98 -5.99 6.89
C LEU A 62 -7.46 -4.90 7.80
N ARG A 63 -7.71 -5.04 9.10
CA ARG A 63 -7.09 -4.18 10.10
C ARG A 63 -5.82 -4.85 10.60
N LEU A 64 -4.69 -4.32 10.17
CA LEU A 64 -3.40 -4.93 10.42
C LEU A 64 -2.51 -4.02 11.26
N VAL A 65 -1.52 -4.63 11.91
CA VAL A 65 -0.53 -3.93 12.73
C VAL A 65 0.60 -3.45 11.83
N LEU A 66 1.10 -2.24 12.10
CA LEU A 66 2.24 -1.70 11.38
C LEU A 66 3.50 -2.52 11.69
N GLY A 67 4.16 -2.95 10.63
CA GLY A 67 5.50 -3.51 10.70
C GLY A 67 6.53 -2.46 10.37
N PRO A 68 7.69 -2.86 9.80
CA PRO A 68 8.74 -1.91 9.44
C PRO A 68 8.26 -0.88 8.42
N GLU A 69 8.71 0.35 8.58
CA GLU A 69 8.44 1.38 7.58
C GLU A 69 9.29 1.11 6.33
N LEU A 70 8.67 1.30 5.17
CA LEU A 70 9.26 1.08 3.87
C LEU A 70 9.64 2.41 3.22
N GLN A 71 10.17 2.36 2.01
CA GLN A 71 10.49 3.57 1.26
C GLN A 71 9.20 4.33 0.92
N SER A 72 9.19 5.63 1.18
CA SER A 72 8.08 6.49 0.79
C SER A 72 8.18 6.85 -0.69
N THR A 73 7.05 7.30 -1.25
CA THR A 73 7.01 7.83 -2.62
C THR A 73 6.66 9.30 -2.62
N ARG A 74 7.17 10.02 -3.60
CA ARG A 74 6.91 11.45 -3.78
C ARG A 74 6.57 11.70 -5.22
N TYR A 75 5.42 12.33 -5.47
CA TYR A 75 5.00 12.64 -6.83
C TYR A 75 3.95 13.75 -6.79
N ARG A 76 3.55 14.22 -7.97
CA ARG A 76 2.42 15.15 -8.06
C ARG A 76 1.16 14.37 -8.34
N ASP A 77 0.08 14.70 -7.61
CA ASP A 77 -1.21 14.05 -7.81
C ASP A 77 -1.91 14.62 -9.07
N SER A 78 -3.11 14.14 -9.35
CA SER A 78 -3.88 14.56 -10.53
C SER A 78 -4.25 16.05 -10.50
N LYS A 79 -4.18 16.69 -9.34
CA LYS A 79 -4.42 18.12 -9.18
C LYS A 79 -3.14 18.94 -9.17
N GLY A 80 -2.00 18.31 -9.47
CA GLY A 80 -0.70 18.97 -9.51
C GLY A 80 -0.08 19.24 -8.16
N ARG A 81 -0.64 18.72 -7.07
CA ARG A 81 -0.12 18.92 -5.72
C ARG A 81 0.98 17.92 -5.40
N LYS A 82 1.99 18.38 -4.66
CA LYS A 82 3.02 17.47 -4.15
C LYS A 82 2.38 16.50 -3.19
N LYS A 83 2.66 15.21 -3.36
CA LYS A 83 2.13 14.16 -2.51
C LYS A 83 3.24 13.26 -2.03
N ILE A 84 3.23 12.97 -0.74
CA ILE A 84 4.16 12.02 -0.11
C ILE A 84 3.31 10.90 0.45
N VAL A 85 3.62 9.68 0.06
CA VAL A 85 2.96 8.49 0.62
C VAL A 85 4.00 7.71 1.41
N ARG A 86 3.73 7.52 2.70
CA ARG A 86 4.55 6.68 3.57
C ARG A 86 3.92 5.30 3.62
N TYR A 87 4.76 4.27 3.55
CA TYR A 87 4.31 2.88 3.52
C TYR A 87 4.92 2.08 4.65
N TRP A 88 4.18 1.10 5.13
CA TRP A 88 4.65 0.15 6.13
C TRP A 88 4.33 -1.27 5.66
N ALA A 89 5.22 -2.21 5.98
CA ALA A 89 4.91 -3.62 5.81
C ALA A 89 3.85 -4.02 6.83
N MET A 90 2.86 -4.78 6.40
CA MET A 90 1.76 -5.23 7.26
C MET A 90 1.52 -6.72 7.02
N GLU A 91 1.84 -7.53 8.02
CA GLU A 91 1.68 -8.97 7.91
C GLU A 91 0.24 -9.41 8.06
N LEU A 92 -0.23 -10.28 7.14
CA LEU A 92 -1.43 -11.07 7.39
C LEU A 92 -0.98 -12.41 7.98
N PRO A 93 -1.23 -12.64 9.28
CA PRO A 93 -0.81 -13.89 9.93
C PRO A 93 -1.52 -15.10 9.33
N TYR A 94 -0.89 -16.26 9.44
CA TYR A 94 -1.51 -17.51 9.02
C TYR A 94 -2.87 -17.71 9.70
N GLY A 95 -3.86 -18.06 8.90
CA GLY A 95 -5.23 -18.23 9.40
C GLY A 95 -5.99 -16.92 9.57
N GLY A 96 -5.41 -15.81 9.15
CA GLY A 96 -6.09 -14.52 9.20
C GLY A 96 -7.23 -14.43 8.18
N LYS A 97 -8.04 -13.38 8.35
CA LYS A 97 -9.18 -13.11 7.48
C LYS A 97 -8.71 -12.82 6.06
N GLU A 98 -9.43 -13.35 5.07
CA GLU A 98 -9.13 -13.04 3.67
C GLU A 98 -9.50 -11.59 3.32
N PRO A 99 -8.68 -10.92 2.49
CA PRO A 99 -9.01 -9.58 2.02
C PRO A 99 -10.16 -9.60 1.03
N PHE A 100 -10.81 -8.45 0.89
CA PHE A 100 -11.84 -8.24 -0.14
C PHE A 100 -11.70 -6.83 -0.71
N ALA A 101 -12.26 -6.61 -1.91
CA ALA A 101 -12.23 -5.30 -2.55
C ALA A 101 -13.17 -4.34 -1.81
N GLY A 102 -12.58 -3.32 -1.19
CA GLY A 102 -13.30 -2.31 -0.44
C GLY A 102 -13.44 -1.00 -1.23
N ASP A 103 -13.36 0.12 -0.53
CA ASP A 103 -13.59 1.45 -1.09
C ASP A 103 -12.65 1.75 -2.26
N GLY A 104 -13.24 2.03 -3.42
CA GLY A 104 -12.49 2.41 -4.63
C GLY A 104 -11.68 1.30 -5.29
N VAL A 105 -11.87 0.06 -4.85
CA VAL A 105 -11.14 -1.12 -5.32
C VAL A 105 -12.13 -2.11 -5.91
N ASP A 106 -11.83 -2.64 -7.10
CA ASP A 106 -12.69 -3.66 -7.72
C ASP A 106 -12.08 -5.05 -7.71
N GLU A 107 -10.78 -5.15 -7.40
CA GLU A 107 -10.10 -6.44 -7.31
C GLU A 107 -8.94 -6.36 -6.34
N VAL A 108 -8.75 -7.41 -5.52
CA VAL A 108 -7.54 -7.62 -4.73
C VAL A 108 -6.89 -8.91 -5.22
N ARG A 109 -5.56 -8.93 -5.23
CA ARG A 109 -4.83 -10.08 -5.77
C ARG A 109 -3.57 -10.33 -4.97
N TRP A 110 -3.41 -11.56 -4.50
CA TRP A 110 -2.14 -12.01 -3.94
C TRP A 110 -1.20 -12.37 -5.08
N VAL A 111 0.00 -11.84 -5.03
CA VAL A 111 1.01 -12.07 -6.07
C VAL A 111 2.32 -12.45 -5.39
N ASP A 112 3.01 -13.44 -5.96
CA ASP A 112 4.34 -13.79 -5.46
C ASP A 112 5.22 -12.54 -5.48
N PHE A 113 6.03 -12.38 -4.44
CA PHE A 113 6.90 -11.20 -4.32
C PHE A 113 7.74 -11.01 -5.59
N ASP A 114 8.30 -12.09 -6.11
CA ASP A 114 9.18 -12.04 -7.30
C ASP A 114 8.42 -11.60 -8.57
N GLU A 115 7.12 -11.76 -8.60
CA GLU A 115 6.29 -11.39 -9.75
C GLU A 115 5.62 -10.05 -9.59
N ALA A 116 5.54 -9.52 -8.38
CA ALA A 116 4.74 -8.35 -8.07
C ALA A 116 5.14 -7.12 -8.89
N GLY A 117 6.43 -6.94 -9.12
CA GLY A 117 6.91 -5.79 -9.90
C GLY A 117 6.37 -5.73 -11.31
N ARG A 118 6.03 -6.88 -11.89
CA ARG A 118 5.48 -6.94 -13.25
C ARG A 118 4.02 -6.52 -13.31
N HIS A 119 3.33 -6.56 -12.17
CA HIS A 119 1.90 -6.24 -12.09
C HIS A 119 1.66 -4.79 -11.67
N LEU A 120 2.63 -4.16 -11.00
CA LEU A 120 2.49 -2.78 -10.56
C LEU A 120 2.52 -1.84 -11.76
N THR A 121 1.57 -0.91 -11.80
CA THR A 121 1.44 0.03 -12.91
C THR A 121 2.51 1.10 -12.87
N TRP A 122 2.91 1.56 -11.67
CA TRP A 122 3.76 2.74 -11.52
C TRP A 122 5.17 2.36 -11.04
N GLU A 123 6.18 2.93 -11.69
CA GLU A 123 7.58 2.69 -11.30
C GLU A 123 7.86 3.09 -9.86
N ARG A 124 7.21 4.15 -9.36
CA ARG A 124 7.41 4.58 -7.98
C ARG A 124 7.04 3.51 -6.97
N ASP A 125 6.10 2.64 -7.30
CA ASP A 125 5.71 1.55 -6.41
C ASP A 125 6.74 0.43 -6.37
N LEU A 126 7.57 0.30 -7.41
CA LEU A 126 8.68 -0.65 -7.41
C LEU A 126 9.70 -0.32 -6.32
N VAL A 127 9.93 0.96 -6.06
CA VAL A 127 10.85 1.38 -5.00
C VAL A 127 10.32 0.94 -3.63
N VAL A 128 9.02 1.03 -3.43
CA VAL A 128 8.37 0.57 -2.20
C VAL A 128 8.51 -0.94 -2.07
N LEU A 129 8.20 -1.67 -3.13
CA LEU A 129 8.31 -3.14 -3.15
C LEU A 129 9.74 -3.57 -2.83
N ASP A 130 10.72 -2.95 -3.46
CA ASP A 130 12.14 -3.31 -3.28
C ASP A 130 12.63 -3.02 -1.87
N SER A 131 11.98 -2.12 -1.14
CA SER A 131 12.33 -1.80 0.24
C SER A 131 11.78 -2.79 1.26
N LEU A 132 10.93 -3.73 0.84
CA LEU A 132 10.39 -4.76 1.73
C LEU A 132 11.54 -5.66 2.21
N PRO A 133 11.77 -5.77 3.54
CA PRO A 133 12.93 -6.52 4.06
C PRO A 133 12.67 -8.04 4.03
N VAL A 134 12.63 -8.60 2.84
CA VAL A 134 12.19 -9.99 2.58
C VAL A 134 12.97 -11.00 3.42
N GLU A 135 14.29 -10.82 3.56
CA GLU A 135 15.11 -11.77 4.32
C GLU A 135 14.75 -11.81 5.80
N GLN A 136 14.21 -10.72 6.33
CA GLN A 136 13.79 -10.64 7.72
C GLN A 136 12.36 -11.15 7.92
N LEU A 137 11.60 -11.27 6.86
CA LEU A 137 10.19 -11.66 6.91
C LEU A 137 9.99 -13.17 6.67
N VAL A 138 10.96 -13.84 6.09
CA VAL A 138 10.86 -15.28 5.79
C VAL A 138 11.46 -16.14 6.88
#